data_31115318b8b7ba26d4b7b9c533875012
#
_entry.id   31115318b8b7ba26d4b7b9c533875012
#
_cell.length_a   1.000
_cell.length_b   1.000
_cell.length_c   1.000
_cell.angle_alpha   90.00
_cell.angle_beta   90.00
_cell.angle_gamma   90.00
#
_symmetry.space_group_name_H-M   'P 1'
#
loop_
_entity.id
_entity.type
_entity.pdbx_description
1 polymer ?
#
loop_
_entity_poly.entity_id
_entity_poly.type
_entity_poly.pdbx_seq_one_letter_code
_entity_poly.pdbx_strand_id
1 'polypeptide(L)'
;SGAPIYIHSKEYGRIRSAIHSLGLLKSILLRNGVPRALVEEAIGYIESAQTLADPLEETFFLKDGDAIPFQSMTWTAVHCPGHSPGLICFHWPEKKTLFTGDHLLKEVTPNPILNVSENVFPFRYPSLREYLTSLKKTERIDLSLLLPGHGEMIHDPQGLIQKVFAHHRERAELIAAILSKGDKTPFEIATDLFPGVPPSEVFLGISEAVGHLEVLREKGRVR
;
A
#
# COMPACT_ATOMS: atom_id res chain seq x y z
N SER A 1 -20.86 15.66 -10.19
CA SER A 1 -21.81 15.72 -9.06
C SER A 1 -21.70 17.04 -8.27
N GLY A 2 -20.65 17.84 -8.44
CA GLY A 2 -20.40 19.07 -7.69
C GLY A 2 -20.06 18.85 -6.20
N ALA A 3 -19.88 17.60 -5.77
CA ALA A 3 -19.45 17.30 -4.41
C ALA A 3 -17.96 17.59 -4.24
N PRO A 4 -17.52 18.14 -3.09
CA PRO A 4 -16.12 18.40 -2.84
C PRO A 4 -15.31 17.07 -2.78
N ILE A 5 -14.13 17.08 -3.36
CA ILE A 5 -13.21 15.94 -3.33
C ILE A 5 -12.16 16.22 -2.26
N TYR A 6 -12.08 15.33 -1.26
CA TYR A 6 -11.07 15.39 -0.22
C TYR A 6 -9.98 14.34 -0.46
N ILE A 7 -8.72 14.76 -0.40
CA ILE A 7 -7.58 13.88 -0.70
C ILE A 7 -6.37 14.28 0.15
N HIS A 8 -5.49 13.34 0.44
CA HIS A 8 -4.19 13.67 1.02
C HIS A 8 -3.23 14.21 -0.04
N SER A 9 -2.39 15.20 0.29
CA SER A 9 -1.47 15.84 -0.67
C SER A 9 -0.52 14.85 -1.36
N LYS A 10 -0.05 13.83 -0.66
CA LYS A 10 0.81 12.77 -1.24
C LYS A 10 0.07 11.94 -2.30
N GLU A 11 -1.24 11.68 -2.10
CA GLU A 11 -2.05 10.95 -3.06
C GLU A 11 -2.34 11.79 -4.31
N TYR A 12 -2.65 13.07 -4.10
CA TYR A 12 -2.85 14.00 -5.20
C TYR A 12 -1.59 14.13 -6.09
N GLY A 13 -0.41 14.25 -5.47
CA GLY A 13 0.86 14.24 -6.19
C GLY A 13 1.08 12.96 -6.99
N ARG A 14 0.78 11.79 -6.41
CA ARG A 14 0.87 10.49 -7.07
C ARG A 14 -0.03 10.40 -8.31
N ILE A 15 -1.29 10.82 -8.19
CA ILE A 15 -2.25 10.79 -9.31
C ILE A 15 -1.79 11.71 -10.43
N ARG A 16 -1.35 12.94 -10.12
CA ARG A 16 -0.90 13.90 -11.13
C ARG A 16 0.41 13.50 -11.83
N SER A 17 1.32 12.86 -11.11
CA SER A 17 2.61 12.41 -11.67
C SER A 17 2.55 11.00 -12.26
N ALA A 18 1.41 10.33 -12.24
CA ALA A 18 1.28 8.92 -12.62
C ALA A 18 1.86 8.64 -14.02
N ILE A 19 1.55 9.46 -15.01
CA ILE A 19 2.07 9.32 -16.39
C ILE A 19 3.60 9.52 -16.42
N HIS A 20 4.11 10.52 -15.72
CA HIS A 20 5.56 10.81 -15.67
C HIS A 20 6.34 9.75 -14.91
N SER A 21 5.69 9.06 -13.96
CA SER A 21 6.30 8.02 -13.13
C SER A 21 6.48 6.68 -13.85
N LEU A 22 5.82 6.43 -14.99
CA LEU A 22 5.87 5.14 -15.68
C LEU A 22 7.27 4.75 -16.14
N GLY A 23 8.03 5.71 -16.69
CA GLY A 23 9.43 5.47 -17.05
C GLY A 23 10.32 5.09 -15.89
N LEU A 24 10.09 5.71 -14.73
CA LEU A 24 10.80 5.39 -13.50
C LEU A 24 10.36 4.03 -12.94
N LEU A 25 9.07 3.72 -12.96
CA LEU A 25 8.53 2.41 -12.57
C LEU A 25 9.13 1.29 -13.45
N LYS A 26 9.13 1.49 -14.77
CA LYS A 26 9.77 0.56 -15.73
C LYS A 26 11.24 0.31 -15.38
N SER A 27 12.00 1.37 -15.08
CA SER A 27 13.41 1.26 -14.68
C SER A 27 13.56 0.48 -13.38
N ILE A 28 12.69 0.71 -12.39
CA ILE A 28 12.72 -0.01 -11.12
C ILE A 28 12.42 -1.48 -11.34
N LEU A 29 11.38 -1.83 -12.09
CA LEU A 29 11.03 -3.23 -12.37
C LEU A 29 12.18 -3.98 -13.05
N LEU A 30 12.79 -3.39 -14.09
CA LEU A 30 13.95 -3.98 -14.77
C LEU A 30 15.14 -4.20 -13.82
N ARG A 31 15.45 -3.24 -12.94
CA ARG A 31 16.53 -3.36 -11.95
C ARG A 31 16.26 -4.41 -10.89
N ASN A 32 15.01 -4.76 -10.64
CA ASN A 32 14.61 -5.83 -9.73
C ASN A 32 14.50 -7.21 -10.41
N GLY A 33 15.00 -7.35 -11.65
CA GLY A 33 15.10 -8.60 -12.36
C GLY A 33 13.87 -9.01 -13.15
N VAL A 34 12.87 -8.13 -13.29
CA VAL A 34 11.65 -8.44 -14.06
C VAL A 34 11.99 -8.55 -15.55
N PRO A 35 11.62 -9.65 -16.23
CA PRO A 35 11.79 -9.78 -17.67
C PRO A 35 11.12 -8.63 -18.43
N ARG A 36 11.81 -8.11 -19.45
CA ARG A 36 11.34 -6.94 -20.22
C ARG A 36 9.91 -7.13 -20.75
N ALA A 37 9.57 -8.31 -21.24
CA ALA A 37 8.21 -8.58 -21.78
C ALA A 37 7.13 -8.37 -20.70
N LEU A 38 7.35 -8.85 -19.47
CA LEU A 38 6.42 -8.65 -18.35
C LEU A 38 6.36 -7.19 -17.91
N VAL A 39 7.46 -6.46 -18.00
CA VAL A 39 7.47 -5.02 -17.70
C VAL A 39 6.62 -4.24 -18.70
N GLU A 40 6.77 -4.53 -20.01
CA GLU A 40 5.98 -3.85 -21.06
C GLU A 40 4.47 -4.16 -20.89
N GLU A 41 4.12 -5.40 -20.57
CA GLU A 41 2.74 -5.79 -20.31
C GLU A 41 2.15 -5.08 -19.09
N ALA A 42 2.88 -5.04 -17.96
CA ALA A 42 2.45 -4.35 -16.74
C ALA A 42 2.28 -2.85 -16.96
N ILE A 43 3.20 -2.20 -17.67
CA ILE A 43 3.12 -0.77 -18.00
C ILE A 43 1.91 -0.51 -18.90
N GLY A 44 1.70 -1.30 -19.95
CA GLY A 44 0.55 -1.17 -20.84
C GLY A 44 -0.80 -1.30 -20.10
N TYR A 45 -0.88 -2.21 -19.11
CA TYR A 45 -2.07 -2.32 -18.25
C TYR A 45 -2.31 -1.04 -17.43
N ILE A 46 -1.26 -0.50 -16.81
CA ILE A 46 -1.36 0.75 -16.02
C ILE A 46 -1.74 1.93 -16.90
N GLU A 47 -1.13 2.07 -18.08
CA GLU A 47 -1.48 3.11 -19.06
C GLU A 47 -2.95 3.03 -19.46
N SER A 48 -3.44 1.82 -19.76
CA SER A 48 -4.84 1.61 -20.10
C SER A 48 -5.79 1.98 -18.95
N ALA A 49 -5.44 1.61 -17.72
CA ALA A 49 -6.25 1.94 -16.55
C ALA A 49 -6.32 3.46 -16.29
N GLN A 50 -5.25 4.21 -16.59
CA GLN A 50 -5.23 5.67 -16.43
C GLN A 50 -6.19 6.39 -17.39
N THR A 51 -6.52 5.80 -18.53
CA THR A 51 -7.48 6.39 -19.48
C THR A 51 -8.92 6.30 -19.01
N LEU A 52 -9.20 5.50 -17.96
CA LEU A 52 -10.54 5.31 -17.40
C LEU A 52 -10.92 6.34 -16.33
N ALA A 53 -10.01 7.23 -15.97
CA ALA A 53 -10.22 8.22 -14.93
C ALA A 53 -10.10 9.65 -15.46
N ASP A 54 -11.07 10.48 -15.12
CA ASP A 54 -11.01 11.92 -15.39
C ASP A 54 -10.03 12.63 -14.44
N PRO A 55 -9.40 13.73 -14.87
CA PRO A 55 -8.58 14.55 -14.00
C PRO A 55 -9.37 15.07 -12.80
N LEU A 56 -8.72 15.11 -11.63
CA LEU A 56 -9.30 15.74 -10.44
C LEU A 56 -9.30 17.25 -10.63
N GLU A 57 -10.49 17.87 -10.58
CA GLU A 57 -10.66 19.31 -10.76
C GLU A 57 -10.45 20.05 -9.44
N GLU A 58 -11.47 20.14 -8.60
CA GLU A 58 -11.42 20.86 -7.33
C GLU A 58 -11.18 19.89 -6.17
N THR A 59 -10.05 20.05 -5.46
CA THR A 59 -9.67 19.16 -4.37
C THR A 59 -9.30 19.90 -3.10
N PHE A 60 -9.73 19.36 -1.96
CA PHE A 60 -9.40 19.84 -0.62
C PHE A 60 -8.41 18.88 0.04
N PHE A 61 -7.31 19.42 0.57
CA PHE A 61 -6.30 18.58 1.18
C PHE A 61 -6.62 18.26 2.64
N LEU A 62 -6.63 16.96 2.95
CA LEU A 62 -6.73 16.46 4.31
C LEU A 62 -5.35 16.12 4.88
N LYS A 63 -5.20 16.39 6.16
CA LYS A 63 -4.05 15.98 6.99
C LYS A 63 -4.51 15.05 8.09
N ASP A 64 -3.56 14.36 8.68
CA ASP A 64 -3.79 13.56 9.88
C ASP A 64 -4.39 14.41 11.00
N GLY A 65 -5.49 13.95 11.59
CA GLY A 65 -6.20 14.63 12.67
C GLY A 65 -7.23 15.67 12.23
N ASP A 66 -7.37 15.96 10.93
CA ASP A 66 -8.39 16.91 10.47
C ASP A 66 -9.79 16.41 10.80
N ALA A 67 -10.62 17.32 11.31
CA ALA A 67 -12.03 17.07 11.60
C ALA A 67 -12.89 17.33 10.36
N ILE A 68 -13.73 16.38 10.01
CA ILE A 68 -14.62 16.46 8.84
C ILE A 68 -16.06 16.39 9.36
N PRO A 69 -16.76 17.53 9.40
CA PRO A 69 -18.16 17.56 9.79
C PRO A 69 -19.02 16.93 8.69
N PHE A 70 -19.89 16.03 9.09
CA PHE A 70 -20.88 15.42 8.20
C PHE A 70 -22.22 15.29 8.94
N GLN A 71 -23.19 16.14 8.61
CA GLN A 71 -24.46 16.27 9.34
C GLN A 71 -24.24 16.53 10.84
N SER A 72 -24.73 15.66 11.72
CA SER A 72 -24.55 15.73 13.17
C SER A 72 -23.32 14.96 13.70
N MET A 73 -22.49 14.44 12.80
CA MET A 73 -21.31 13.62 13.11
C MET A 73 -20.03 14.39 12.80
N THR A 74 -18.96 14.05 13.50
CA THR A 74 -17.61 14.52 13.18
C THR A 74 -16.72 13.31 12.97
N TRP A 75 -16.12 13.23 11.79
CA TRP A 75 -15.12 12.24 11.44
C TRP A 75 -13.73 12.82 11.60
N THR A 76 -12.79 12.01 12.07
CA THR A 76 -11.38 12.40 12.12
C THR A 76 -10.61 11.68 11.03
N ALA A 77 -9.89 12.44 10.21
CA ALA A 77 -8.98 11.87 9.23
C ALA A 77 -7.79 11.22 9.93
N VAL A 78 -7.51 9.97 9.62
CA VAL A 78 -6.37 9.21 10.12
C VAL A 78 -5.50 8.83 8.94
N HIS A 79 -4.36 9.50 8.77
CA HIS A 79 -3.41 9.19 7.70
C HIS A 79 -2.73 7.85 7.99
N CYS A 80 -2.99 6.87 7.13
CA CYS A 80 -2.50 5.49 7.24
C CYS A 80 -1.73 5.07 5.97
N PRO A 81 -0.55 5.68 5.72
CA PRO A 81 0.24 5.35 4.54
C PRO A 81 0.71 3.89 4.55
N GLY A 82 0.89 3.34 3.35
CA GLY A 82 1.39 1.96 3.16
C GLY A 82 0.87 1.35 1.89
N HIS A 83 -0.43 1.01 1.80
CA HIS A 83 -1.06 0.58 0.55
C HIS A 83 -0.90 1.66 -0.52
N SER A 84 -1.19 2.90 -0.18
CA SER A 84 -0.78 4.08 -0.94
C SER A 84 -0.16 5.14 -0.02
N PRO A 85 0.64 6.08 -0.55
CA PRO A 85 1.31 7.11 0.28
C PRO A 85 0.35 8.09 0.95
N GLY A 86 -0.84 8.27 0.40
CA GLY A 86 -1.82 9.23 0.86
C GLY A 86 -3.09 8.59 1.41
N LEU A 87 -3.11 7.29 1.71
CA LEU A 87 -4.29 6.63 2.24
C LEU A 87 -4.75 7.27 3.54
N ILE A 88 -6.03 7.65 3.60
CA ILE A 88 -6.69 8.19 4.78
C ILE A 88 -7.82 7.24 5.19
N CYS A 89 -7.83 6.88 6.47
CA CYS A 89 -8.95 6.26 7.15
C CYS A 89 -9.81 7.35 7.80
N PHE A 90 -11.11 7.08 8.02
CA PHE A 90 -12.00 8.01 8.71
C PHE A 90 -12.47 7.38 10.02
N HIS A 91 -12.09 8.00 11.13
CA HIS A 91 -12.43 7.55 12.46
C HIS A 91 -13.67 8.28 12.98
N TRP A 92 -14.64 7.52 13.46
CA TRP A 92 -15.81 8.00 14.18
C TRP A 92 -15.70 7.62 15.67
N PRO A 93 -15.18 8.51 16.52
CA PRO A 93 -14.86 8.20 17.91
C PRO A 93 -16.06 7.72 18.73
N GLU A 94 -17.22 8.38 18.58
CA GLU A 94 -18.42 8.08 19.35
C GLU A 94 -18.97 6.67 19.10
N LYS A 95 -18.65 6.08 17.93
CA LYS A 95 -19.04 4.71 17.56
C LYS A 95 -17.87 3.74 17.57
N LYS A 96 -16.67 4.19 17.95
CA LYS A 96 -15.44 3.37 17.91
C LYS A 96 -15.27 2.68 16.55
N THR A 97 -15.60 3.39 15.48
CA THR A 97 -15.66 2.88 14.12
C THR A 97 -14.61 3.53 13.24
N LEU A 98 -13.92 2.74 12.42
CA LEU A 98 -12.94 3.23 11.46
C LEU A 98 -13.32 2.76 10.04
N PHE A 99 -13.50 3.67 9.09
CA PHE A 99 -13.49 3.36 7.68
C PHE A 99 -12.04 3.21 7.23
N THR A 100 -11.67 2.01 6.84
CA THR A 100 -10.26 1.66 6.61
C THR A 100 -9.82 1.78 5.16
N GLY A 101 -10.76 1.88 4.20
CA GLY A 101 -10.38 1.71 2.79
C GLY A 101 -9.60 0.41 2.62
N ASP A 102 -8.43 0.51 1.99
CA ASP A 102 -7.51 -0.63 1.79
C ASP A 102 -6.38 -0.67 2.84
N HIS A 103 -6.56 -0.02 4.00
CA HIS A 103 -5.62 -0.17 5.11
C HIS A 103 -5.77 -1.52 5.82
N LEU A 104 -7.01 -1.97 6.05
CA LEU A 104 -7.33 -3.24 6.69
C LEU A 104 -8.52 -3.89 5.97
N LEU A 105 -8.33 -5.11 5.49
CA LEU A 105 -9.32 -5.94 4.82
C LEU A 105 -9.44 -7.28 5.55
N LYS A 106 -10.64 -7.88 5.56
CA LYS A 106 -10.93 -9.08 6.34
C LYS A 106 -10.24 -10.32 5.79
N GLU A 107 -10.35 -10.55 4.48
CA GLU A 107 -9.98 -11.81 3.84
C GLU A 107 -8.56 -11.81 3.29
N VAL A 108 -8.01 -10.64 3.01
CA VAL A 108 -6.67 -10.49 2.42
C VAL A 108 -5.84 -9.48 3.21
N THR A 109 -4.54 -9.70 3.27
CA THR A 109 -3.61 -8.68 3.76
C THR A 109 -3.37 -7.68 2.63
N PRO A 110 -3.68 -6.38 2.83
CA PRO A 110 -3.43 -5.37 1.81
C PRO A 110 -1.97 -5.33 1.41
N ASN A 111 -1.72 -5.33 0.10
CA ASN A 111 -0.35 -5.22 -0.41
C ASN A 111 0.16 -3.79 -0.22
N PRO A 112 1.32 -3.58 0.43
CA PRO A 112 2.00 -2.28 0.45
C PRO A 112 2.62 -2.04 -0.93
N ILE A 113 1.84 -1.44 -1.82
CA ILE A 113 2.18 -1.28 -3.24
C ILE A 113 3.49 -0.52 -3.41
N LEU A 114 4.33 -0.99 -4.33
CA LEU A 114 5.55 -0.31 -4.75
C LEU A 114 5.19 1.04 -5.38
N ASN A 115 5.36 2.10 -4.64
CA ASN A 115 5.13 3.46 -5.10
C ASN A 115 6.46 4.13 -5.48
N VAL A 116 6.43 4.80 -6.62
CA VAL A 116 7.56 5.56 -7.14
C VAL A 116 7.47 6.99 -6.63
N SER A 117 8.59 7.56 -6.19
CA SER A 117 8.68 8.96 -5.77
C SER A 117 9.98 9.57 -6.25
N GLU A 118 9.89 10.60 -7.08
CA GLU A 118 11.06 11.34 -7.57
C GLU A 118 11.80 12.09 -6.46
N ASN A 119 11.09 12.40 -5.37
CA ASN A 119 11.62 13.19 -4.25
C ASN A 119 12.30 12.35 -3.17
N VAL A 120 12.34 11.03 -3.31
CA VAL A 120 12.93 10.11 -2.33
C VAL A 120 13.95 9.19 -3.02
N PHE A 121 15.22 9.28 -2.63
CA PHE A 121 16.22 8.30 -3.07
C PHE A 121 16.07 7.01 -2.25
N PRO A 122 16.04 5.83 -2.86
CA PRO A 122 16.27 5.44 -4.26
C PRO A 122 15.02 5.49 -5.17
N PHE A 123 14.24 6.56 -5.14
CA PHE A 123 13.04 6.78 -5.93
C PHE A 123 11.86 5.84 -5.61
N ARG A 124 11.90 5.21 -4.43
CA ARG A 124 10.85 4.34 -3.93
C ARG A 124 10.32 4.83 -2.60
N TYR A 125 9.02 4.80 -2.47
CA TYR A 125 8.35 5.04 -1.19
C TYR A 125 8.46 3.78 -0.33
N PRO A 126 8.85 3.84 0.95
CA PRO A 126 9.04 2.67 1.81
C PRO A 126 7.69 2.11 2.31
N SER A 127 6.89 1.59 1.37
CA SER A 127 5.47 1.27 1.58
C SER A 127 5.23 0.30 2.73
N LEU A 128 5.99 -0.80 2.84
CA LEU A 128 5.79 -1.77 3.93
C LEU A 128 6.16 -1.19 5.30
N ARG A 129 7.24 -0.42 5.39
CA ARG A 129 7.62 0.23 6.66
C ARG A 129 6.54 1.21 7.13
N GLU A 130 6.03 2.02 6.21
CA GLU A 130 4.96 2.97 6.50
C GLU A 130 3.66 2.24 6.86
N TYR A 131 3.36 1.14 6.18
CA TYR A 131 2.20 0.29 6.49
C TYR A 131 2.27 -0.27 7.91
N LEU A 132 3.42 -0.86 8.29
CA LEU A 132 3.63 -1.39 9.64
C LEU A 132 3.55 -0.29 10.72
N THR A 133 3.98 0.92 10.39
CA THR A 133 3.85 2.09 11.28
C THR A 133 2.40 2.51 11.41
N SER A 134 1.65 2.52 10.32
CA SER A 134 0.21 2.81 10.29
C SER A 134 -0.60 1.79 11.07
N LEU A 135 -0.27 0.49 10.96
CA LEU A 135 -0.89 -0.56 11.77
C LEU A 135 -0.69 -0.34 13.27
N LYS A 136 0.54 0.01 13.71
CA LYS A 136 0.82 0.35 15.12
C LYS A 136 0.05 1.58 15.60
N LYS A 137 -0.18 2.55 14.73
CA LYS A 137 -1.00 3.72 15.02
C LYS A 137 -2.46 3.31 15.19
N THR A 138 -3.00 2.51 14.27
CA THR A 138 -4.38 2.04 14.31
C THR A 138 -4.65 1.14 15.53
N GLU A 139 -3.69 0.28 15.91
CA GLU A 139 -3.77 -0.57 17.10
C GLU A 139 -4.03 0.21 18.40
N ARG A 140 -3.60 1.48 18.47
CA ARG A 140 -3.76 2.34 19.66
C ARG A 140 -5.10 3.06 19.72
N ILE A 141 -5.89 3.00 18.65
CA ILE A 141 -7.22 3.60 18.60
C ILE A 141 -8.22 2.63 19.24
N ASP A 142 -9.10 3.13 20.10
CA ASP A 142 -10.18 2.32 20.70
C ASP A 142 -11.26 2.05 19.64
N LEU A 143 -11.21 0.88 19.04
CA LEU A 143 -12.07 0.46 17.91
C LEU A 143 -12.87 -0.79 18.28
N SER A 144 -14.13 -0.82 17.85
CA SER A 144 -15.01 -1.99 17.91
C SER A 144 -15.47 -2.47 16.55
N LEU A 145 -15.34 -1.61 15.50
CA LEU A 145 -15.80 -1.91 14.16
C LEU A 145 -14.87 -1.30 13.12
N LEU A 146 -14.51 -2.10 12.09
CA LEU A 146 -13.87 -1.58 10.88
C LEU A 146 -14.81 -1.75 9.69
N LEU A 147 -14.84 -0.72 8.85
CA LEU A 147 -15.59 -0.69 7.59
C LEU A 147 -14.58 -0.58 6.44
N PRO A 148 -14.22 -1.70 5.81
CA PRO A 148 -13.23 -1.73 4.74
C PRO A 148 -13.77 -1.16 3.43
N GLY A 149 -12.87 -0.83 2.49
CA GLY A 149 -13.22 -0.36 1.15
C GLY A 149 -13.93 -1.42 0.31
N HIS A 150 -13.66 -2.69 0.61
CA HIS A 150 -14.36 -3.84 0.02
C HIS A 150 -14.31 -5.05 0.96
N GLY A 151 -15.21 -6.01 0.73
CA GLY A 151 -15.40 -7.16 1.62
C GLY A 151 -16.33 -6.85 2.80
N GLU A 152 -16.30 -7.71 3.81
CA GLU A 152 -17.20 -7.65 4.95
C GLU A 152 -16.68 -6.75 6.08
N MET A 153 -17.62 -6.25 6.91
CA MET A 153 -17.31 -5.56 8.16
C MET A 153 -16.50 -6.43 9.13
N ILE A 154 -15.66 -5.79 9.94
CA ILE A 154 -14.73 -6.47 10.84
C ILE A 154 -15.06 -6.08 12.27
N HIS A 155 -15.51 -7.04 13.08
CA HIS A 155 -15.94 -6.86 14.47
C HIS A 155 -14.83 -7.13 15.49
N ASP A 156 -13.68 -7.63 15.05
CA ASP A 156 -12.48 -7.82 15.87
C ASP A 156 -11.29 -7.06 15.26
N PRO A 157 -11.22 -5.74 15.43
CA PRO A 157 -10.12 -4.92 14.92
C PRO A 157 -8.75 -5.37 15.42
N GLN A 158 -8.63 -5.66 16.72
CA GLN A 158 -7.36 -6.01 17.35
C GLN A 158 -6.85 -7.37 16.87
N GLY A 159 -7.74 -8.39 16.82
CA GLY A 159 -7.38 -9.71 16.29
C GLY A 159 -6.92 -9.64 14.84
N LEU A 160 -7.59 -8.84 13.99
CA LEU A 160 -7.16 -8.66 12.61
C LEU A 160 -5.79 -7.97 12.51
N ILE A 161 -5.55 -6.90 13.27
CA ILE A 161 -4.25 -6.19 13.26
C ILE A 161 -3.13 -7.16 13.67
N GLN A 162 -3.32 -7.97 14.71
CA GLN A 162 -2.33 -8.98 15.12
C GLN A 162 -2.10 -10.04 14.05
N LYS A 163 -3.15 -10.48 13.36
CA LYS A 163 -3.06 -11.41 12.23
C LYS A 163 -2.22 -10.81 11.09
N VAL A 164 -2.42 -9.54 10.76
CA VAL A 164 -1.64 -8.85 9.73
C VAL A 164 -0.16 -8.71 10.14
N PHE A 165 0.13 -8.35 11.39
CA PHE A 165 1.51 -8.35 11.89
C PHE A 165 2.17 -9.74 11.84
N ALA A 166 1.44 -10.79 12.18
CA ALA A 166 1.93 -12.17 12.08
C ALA A 166 2.26 -12.53 10.63
N HIS A 167 1.34 -12.23 9.70
CA HIS A 167 1.54 -12.43 8.26
C HIS A 167 2.85 -11.80 7.75
N HIS A 168 3.10 -10.53 8.06
CA HIS A 168 4.32 -9.86 7.60
C HIS A 168 5.59 -10.42 8.27
N ARG A 169 5.51 -10.89 9.54
CA ARG A 169 6.64 -11.59 10.15
C ARG A 169 6.94 -12.91 9.45
N GLU A 170 5.94 -13.73 9.21
CA GLU A 170 6.06 -15.01 8.51
C GLU A 170 6.61 -14.83 7.10
N ARG A 171 6.12 -13.81 6.38
CA ARG A 171 6.61 -13.46 5.06
C ARG A 171 8.10 -13.08 5.07
N ALA A 172 8.52 -12.28 6.05
CA ALA A 172 9.93 -11.92 6.22
C ALA A 172 10.82 -13.16 6.52
N GLU A 173 10.35 -14.11 7.35
CA GLU A 173 11.08 -15.35 7.60
C GLU A 173 11.18 -16.23 6.35
N LEU A 174 10.12 -16.35 5.56
CA LEU A 174 10.15 -17.08 4.28
C LEU A 174 11.17 -16.49 3.32
N ILE A 175 11.20 -15.16 3.16
CA ILE A 175 12.20 -14.48 2.30
C ILE A 175 13.61 -14.70 2.81
N ALA A 176 13.85 -14.59 4.12
CA ALA A 176 15.16 -14.87 4.70
C ALA A 176 15.60 -16.33 4.45
N ALA A 177 14.66 -17.29 4.55
CA ALA A 177 14.93 -18.70 4.25
C ALA A 177 15.21 -18.95 2.76
N ILE A 178 14.55 -18.23 1.85
CA ILE A 178 14.86 -18.28 0.41
C ILE A 178 16.29 -17.80 0.17
N LEU A 179 16.67 -16.65 0.72
CA LEU A 179 17.99 -16.05 0.55
C LEU A 179 19.12 -16.84 1.24
N SER A 180 18.83 -17.64 2.26
CA SER A 180 19.83 -18.52 2.88
C SER A 180 20.34 -19.62 1.94
N LYS A 181 19.62 -19.88 0.84
CA LYS A 181 19.98 -20.88 -0.18
C LYS A 181 20.79 -20.30 -1.34
N GLY A 182 20.94 -19.00 -1.40
CA GLY A 182 21.68 -18.26 -2.43
C GLY A 182 21.07 -16.91 -2.75
N ASP A 183 21.86 -16.08 -3.43
CA ASP A 183 21.43 -14.76 -3.86
C ASP A 183 20.31 -14.86 -4.91
N LYS A 184 19.29 -14.02 -4.75
CA LYS A 184 18.15 -13.92 -5.68
C LYS A 184 17.74 -12.48 -5.91
N THR A 185 17.30 -12.20 -7.11
CA THR A 185 16.63 -10.92 -7.43
C THR A 185 15.27 -10.85 -6.77
N PRO A 186 14.72 -9.66 -6.53
CA PRO A 186 13.35 -9.51 -6.02
C PRO A 186 12.29 -10.21 -6.89
N PHE A 187 12.49 -10.27 -8.20
CA PHE A 187 11.60 -11.00 -9.11
C PHE A 187 11.64 -12.52 -8.85
N GLU A 188 12.83 -13.12 -8.69
CA GLU A 188 12.97 -14.54 -8.37
C GLU A 188 12.37 -14.87 -7.00
N ILE A 189 12.53 -13.97 -6.00
CA ILE A 189 11.89 -14.12 -4.69
C ILE A 189 10.35 -14.07 -4.84
N ALA A 190 9.82 -13.10 -5.60
CA ALA A 190 8.38 -13.02 -5.86
C ALA A 190 7.85 -14.28 -6.54
N THR A 191 8.59 -14.84 -7.49
CA THR A 191 8.23 -16.10 -8.18
C THR A 191 8.21 -17.29 -7.23
N ASP A 192 9.17 -17.37 -6.30
CA ASP A 192 9.20 -18.44 -5.27
C ASP A 192 8.05 -18.31 -4.26
N LEU A 193 7.67 -17.06 -3.90
CA LEU A 193 6.58 -16.79 -2.98
C LEU A 193 5.20 -17.06 -3.59
N PHE A 194 5.06 -16.79 -4.87
CA PHE A 194 3.79 -16.80 -5.61
C PHE A 194 3.93 -17.58 -6.93
N PRO A 195 4.14 -18.91 -6.87
CA PRO A 195 4.29 -19.72 -8.08
C PRO A 195 3.03 -19.66 -8.95
N GLY A 196 3.22 -19.37 -10.23
CA GLY A 196 2.11 -19.34 -11.20
C GLY A 196 1.24 -18.08 -11.15
N VAL A 197 1.70 -17.03 -10.49
CA VAL A 197 0.98 -15.73 -10.48
C VAL A 197 0.86 -15.21 -11.93
N PRO A 198 -0.33 -14.73 -12.33
CA PRO A 198 -0.51 -14.20 -13.67
C PRO A 198 0.30 -12.91 -13.90
N PRO A 199 0.70 -12.60 -15.15
CA PRO A 199 1.48 -11.40 -15.47
C PRO A 199 0.89 -10.10 -14.93
N SER A 200 -0.45 -9.97 -14.90
CA SER A 200 -1.15 -8.79 -14.35
C SER A 200 -0.92 -8.59 -12.84
N GLU A 201 -0.55 -9.63 -12.11
CA GLU A 201 -0.33 -9.60 -10.66
C GLU A 201 1.17 -9.64 -10.26
N VAL A 202 2.08 -9.83 -11.24
CA VAL A 202 3.53 -9.84 -10.99
C VAL A 202 3.99 -8.59 -10.24
N PHE A 203 3.41 -7.43 -10.56
CA PHE A 203 3.71 -6.17 -9.88
C PHE A 203 3.42 -6.23 -8.38
N LEU A 204 2.34 -6.89 -7.97
CA LEU A 204 1.98 -7.06 -6.56
C LEU A 204 2.98 -7.97 -5.84
N GLY A 205 3.37 -9.08 -6.47
CA GLY A 205 4.39 -9.99 -5.93
C GLY A 205 5.75 -9.31 -5.73
N ILE A 206 6.16 -8.47 -6.68
CA ILE A 206 7.39 -7.68 -6.57
C ILE A 206 7.29 -6.63 -5.47
N SER A 207 6.15 -5.95 -5.35
CA SER A 207 5.91 -4.99 -4.26
C SER A 207 6.09 -5.65 -2.90
N GLU A 208 5.55 -6.85 -2.73
CA GLU A 208 5.70 -7.67 -1.52
C GLU A 208 7.16 -8.02 -1.25
N ALA A 209 7.86 -8.58 -2.25
CA ALA A 209 9.27 -8.98 -2.11
C ALA A 209 10.17 -7.79 -1.78
N VAL A 210 10.04 -6.69 -2.52
CA VAL A 210 10.85 -5.48 -2.32
C VAL A 210 10.61 -4.86 -0.96
N GLY A 211 9.35 -4.72 -0.52
CA GLY A 211 9.00 -4.15 0.78
C GLY A 211 9.62 -4.95 1.94
N HIS A 212 9.55 -6.29 1.88
CA HIS A 212 10.13 -7.15 2.91
C HIS A 212 11.66 -7.15 2.89
N LEU A 213 12.29 -7.09 1.70
CA LEU A 213 13.74 -6.95 1.58
C LEU A 213 14.24 -5.65 2.20
N GLU A 214 13.53 -4.54 2.01
CA GLU A 214 13.87 -3.26 2.65
C GLU A 214 13.84 -3.38 4.18
N VAL A 215 12.77 -3.95 4.73
CA VAL A 215 12.63 -4.16 6.19
C VAL A 215 13.68 -5.12 6.74
N LEU A 216 14.00 -6.20 6.02
CA LEU A 216 15.03 -7.16 6.42
C LEU A 216 16.43 -6.52 6.39
N ARG A 217 16.74 -5.69 5.38
CA ARG A 217 18.00 -4.97 5.27
C ARG A 217 18.16 -3.94 6.38
N GLU A 218 17.12 -3.17 6.70
CA GLU A 218 17.13 -2.22 7.83
C GLU A 218 17.41 -2.93 9.17
N LYS A 219 16.99 -4.19 9.31
CA LYS A 219 17.25 -5.03 10.49
C LYS A 219 18.62 -5.76 10.44
N GLY A 220 19.42 -5.55 9.38
CA GLY A 220 20.72 -6.22 9.20
C GLY A 220 20.63 -7.73 8.94
N ARG A 221 19.44 -8.23 8.52
CA ARG A 221 19.21 -9.68 8.28
C ARG A 221 19.56 -10.12 6.85
N VAL A 222 19.62 -9.20 5.92
CA VAL A 222 20.06 -9.41 4.52
C VAL A 222 20.93 -8.24 4.09
N ARG A 223 21.78 -8.45 3.06
CA ARG A 223 22.68 -7.43 2.50
C ARG A 223 22.09 -6.69 1.31
#